data_e0351d9e00d3ac8b24742a358e0a5d06
#
_entry.id   e0351d9e00d3ac8b24742a358e0a5d06
#
_cell.length_a   1.000
_cell.length_b   1.000
_cell.length_c   1.000
_cell.angle_alpha   90.00
_cell.angle_beta   90.00
_cell.angle_gamma   90.00
#
_symmetry.space_group_name_H-M   'P 1'
#
loop_
_entity.id
_entity.type
_entity.pdbx_description
1 polymer ?
#
loop_
_entity_poly.entity_id
_entity_poly.type
_entity_poly.pdbx_seq_one_letter_code
_entity_poly.pdbx_strand_id
1 'polypeptide(L)'
;HVQHLALIYQPQNDAVGCELVVNRSLYRGYSHFAGELGFLPFNHDGLKGETLQRSPQLLLEKQIETLCCVFNPEYVVIYSEVLKDKQDFNLTSIPIMHQPKIDWIEDIDKLILIGLYQLALDHLKEGDI
;
A
#
# COMPACT_ATOMS: atom_id res chain seq x y z
N HIS A 1 16.05 7.05 7.87
CA HIS A 1 15.58 7.17 6.48
C HIS A 1 14.90 5.92 6.00
N VAL A 2 13.63 6.05 5.67
CA VAL A 2 12.90 4.94 5.05
C VAL A 2 13.19 4.96 3.56
N GLN A 3 13.70 3.83 3.03
CA GLN A 3 14.03 3.70 1.63
C GLN A 3 13.00 2.89 0.85
N HIS A 4 12.25 2.01 1.53
CA HIS A 4 11.25 1.14 0.91
C HIS A 4 9.94 1.31 1.66
N LEU A 5 9.01 1.99 1.03
CA LEU A 5 7.73 2.37 1.63
C LEU A 5 6.58 1.96 0.72
N ALA A 6 5.54 1.39 1.30
CA ALA A 6 4.28 1.19 0.60
C ALA A 6 3.21 2.07 1.24
N LEU A 7 2.47 2.79 0.41
CA LEU A 7 1.31 3.57 0.81
C LEU A 7 0.06 2.86 0.32
N ILE A 8 -0.85 2.52 1.23
CA ILE A 8 -2.11 1.89 0.87
C ILE A 8 -3.24 2.85 1.17
N TYR A 9 -4.05 3.12 0.16
CA TYR A 9 -5.28 3.87 0.27
C TYR A 9 -6.46 2.93 0.07
N GLN A 10 -7.27 2.78 1.10
CA GLN A 10 -8.45 1.91 1.08
C GLN A 10 -9.71 2.78 1.05
N PRO A 11 -10.27 3.06 -0.14
CA PRO A 11 -11.46 3.88 -0.25
C PRO A 11 -12.71 3.06 0.06
N GLN A 12 -13.81 3.76 0.31
CA GLN A 12 -15.08 3.14 0.65
C GLN A 12 -15.71 2.40 -0.54
N ASN A 13 -15.65 2.98 -1.73
CA ASN A 13 -16.40 2.51 -2.90
C ASN A 13 -15.54 2.20 -4.13
N ASP A 14 -14.25 2.29 -4.03
CA ASP A 14 -13.33 2.05 -5.14
C ASP A 14 -12.32 0.98 -4.83
N ALA A 15 -11.58 0.59 -5.86
CA ALA A 15 -10.47 -0.33 -5.68
C ALA A 15 -9.37 0.30 -4.81
N VAL A 16 -8.67 -0.52 -4.06
CA VAL A 16 -7.56 -0.07 -3.24
C VAL A 16 -6.46 0.53 -4.11
N GLY A 17 -5.91 1.66 -3.67
CA GLY A 17 -4.72 2.26 -4.27
C GLY A 17 -3.49 1.87 -3.47
N CYS A 18 -2.38 1.68 -4.17
CA CYS A 18 -1.10 1.44 -3.51
C CYS A 18 0.02 2.09 -4.30
N GLU A 19 0.88 2.80 -3.60
CA GLU A 19 2.07 3.40 -4.19
C GLU A 19 3.30 2.83 -3.52
N LEU A 20 4.28 2.47 -4.34
CA LEU A 20 5.55 1.92 -3.88
C LEU A 20 6.63 3.00 -4.04
N VAL A 21 7.37 3.23 -2.97
CA VAL A 21 8.44 4.22 -2.95
C VAL A 21 9.75 3.51 -2.65
N VAL A 22 10.73 3.67 -3.53
CA VAL A 22 12.07 3.11 -3.39
C VAL A 22 13.07 4.27 -3.49
N ASN A 23 13.90 4.43 -2.45
CA ASN A 23 14.92 5.47 -2.43
C ASN A 23 14.37 6.85 -2.78
N ARG A 24 13.23 7.22 -2.21
CA ARG A 24 12.54 8.52 -2.39
C ARG A 24 11.91 8.72 -3.76
N SER A 25 11.78 7.66 -4.55
CA SER A 25 11.15 7.74 -5.87
C SER A 25 10.01 6.77 -5.96
N LEU A 26 8.94 7.17 -6.62
CA LEU A 26 7.84 6.27 -6.92
C LEU A 26 8.32 5.19 -7.87
N TYR A 27 8.09 3.94 -7.47
CA TYR A 27 8.35 2.80 -8.33
C TYR A 27 7.05 2.43 -9.04
N ARG A 28 7.03 2.61 -10.34
CA ARG A 28 5.83 2.39 -11.16
C ARG A 28 5.86 1.08 -11.94
N GLY A 29 7.02 0.45 -12.03
CA GLY A 29 7.19 -0.75 -12.84
C GLY A 29 7.28 -0.44 -14.32
N TYR A 30 7.41 -1.49 -15.12
CA TYR A 30 7.61 -1.39 -16.56
C TYR A 30 6.48 -0.63 -17.27
N SER A 31 5.23 -0.97 -16.97
CA SER A 31 4.05 -0.38 -17.62
C SER A 31 3.23 0.47 -16.66
N HIS A 32 3.83 0.97 -15.60
CA HIS A 32 3.17 1.76 -14.55
C HIS A 32 2.07 0.99 -13.82
N PHE A 33 2.24 -0.32 -13.67
CA PHE A 33 1.26 -1.20 -13.04
C PHE A 33 1.67 -1.66 -11.64
N ALA A 34 2.87 -1.31 -11.19
CA ALA A 34 3.35 -1.73 -9.88
C ALA A 34 2.46 -1.15 -8.78
N GLY A 35 2.09 -2.00 -7.83
CA GLY A 35 1.26 -1.57 -6.71
C GLY A 35 -0.24 -1.69 -6.94
N GLU A 36 -0.67 -2.16 -8.11
CA GLU A 36 -2.09 -2.31 -8.43
C GLU A 36 -2.69 -3.52 -7.72
N LEU A 37 -2.82 -3.43 -6.40
CA LEU A 37 -3.28 -4.51 -5.54
C LEU A 37 -4.71 -4.92 -5.81
N GLY A 38 -5.52 -4.01 -6.34
CA GLY A 38 -6.92 -4.30 -6.68
C GLY A 38 -7.09 -5.37 -7.75
N PHE A 39 -6.04 -5.63 -8.54
CA PHE A 39 -6.06 -6.68 -9.58
C PHE A 39 -5.61 -8.05 -9.09
N LEU A 40 -5.20 -8.16 -7.83
CA LEU A 40 -4.86 -9.46 -7.28
C LEU A 40 -6.07 -10.41 -7.31
N PRO A 41 -5.86 -11.70 -7.60
CA PRO A 41 -6.96 -12.65 -7.77
C PRO A 41 -7.95 -12.68 -6.61
N PHE A 42 -7.48 -12.54 -5.38
CA PHE A 42 -8.35 -12.59 -4.21
C PHE A 42 -9.28 -11.36 -4.09
N ASN A 43 -9.06 -10.32 -4.86
CA ASN A 43 -9.96 -9.16 -4.89
C ASN A 43 -11.12 -9.35 -5.88
N HIS A 44 -11.00 -10.27 -6.84
CA HIS A 44 -11.96 -10.44 -7.92
C HIS A 44 -12.70 -11.77 -7.90
N ASP A 45 -12.23 -12.74 -7.15
CA ASP A 45 -12.84 -14.04 -7.07
C ASP A 45 -14.19 -13.94 -6.35
N GLY A 46 -15.28 -14.21 -7.08
CA GLY A 46 -16.63 -14.10 -6.55
C GLY A 46 -16.86 -14.88 -5.26
N LEU A 47 -16.24 -16.04 -5.10
CA LEU A 47 -16.37 -16.84 -3.89
C LEU A 47 -15.46 -16.35 -2.77
N LYS A 48 -14.19 -16.19 -3.07
CA LYS A 48 -13.19 -15.71 -2.12
C LYS A 48 -13.28 -14.20 -1.95
N GLY A 49 -13.51 -13.51 -3.04
CA GLY A 49 -13.64 -12.07 -3.07
C GLY A 49 -14.80 -11.56 -2.24
N GLU A 50 -15.95 -12.24 -2.26
CA GLU A 50 -17.06 -11.86 -1.41
C GLU A 50 -16.70 -11.90 0.07
N THR A 51 -16.02 -12.97 0.51
CA THR A 51 -15.61 -13.10 1.90
C THR A 51 -14.62 -12.00 2.28
N LEU A 52 -13.66 -11.73 1.42
CA LEU A 52 -12.64 -10.72 1.67
C LEU A 52 -13.21 -9.31 1.60
N GLN A 53 -14.13 -9.04 0.67
CA GLN A 53 -14.79 -7.74 0.57
C GLN A 53 -15.66 -7.46 1.79
N ARG A 54 -16.24 -8.48 2.41
CA ARG A 54 -16.99 -8.34 3.66
C ARG A 54 -16.09 -8.15 4.87
N SER A 55 -14.79 -8.41 4.72
CA SER A 55 -13.80 -8.23 5.78
C SER A 55 -12.67 -7.34 5.29
N PRO A 56 -12.85 -6.01 5.33
CA PRO A 56 -11.84 -5.06 4.88
C PRO A 56 -10.50 -5.23 5.59
N GLN A 57 -10.53 -5.62 6.86
CA GLN A 57 -9.32 -5.87 7.63
C GLN A 57 -8.54 -7.06 7.09
N LEU A 58 -9.24 -8.17 6.80
CA LEU A 58 -8.60 -9.37 6.26
C LEU A 58 -8.04 -9.13 4.87
N LEU A 59 -8.78 -8.39 4.05
CA LEU A 59 -8.34 -8.01 2.71
C LEU A 59 -7.04 -7.20 2.79
N LEU A 60 -7.02 -6.19 3.66
CA LEU A 60 -5.85 -5.35 3.86
C LEU A 60 -4.66 -6.16 4.38
N GLU A 61 -4.90 -7.09 5.30
CA GLU A 61 -3.88 -8.00 5.83
C GLU A 61 -3.25 -8.84 4.71
N LYS A 62 -4.06 -9.38 3.79
CA LYS A 62 -3.57 -10.15 2.66
C LYS A 62 -2.77 -9.30 1.67
N GLN A 63 -3.18 -8.06 1.48
CA GLN A 63 -2.44 -7.12 0.66
C GLN A 63 -1.08 -6.78 1.28
N ILE A 64 -1.03 -6.60 2.60
CA ILE A 64 0.23 -6.36 3.31
C ILE A 64 1.14 -7.59 3.23
N GLU A 65 0.61 -8.79 3.43
CA GLU A 65 1.39 -10.03 3.27
C GLU A 65 2.00 -10.12 1.87
N THR A 66 1.21 -9.80 0.85
CA THR A 66 1.68 -9.79 -0.54
C THR A 66 2.83 -8.81 -0.72
N LEU A 67 2.68 -7.59 -0.19
CA LEU A 67 3.73 -6.58 -0.24
C LEU A 67 5.00 -7.03 0.48
N CYS A 68 4.88 -7.69 1.61
CA CYS A 68 6.03 -8.22 2.32
C CYS A 68 6.84 -9.18 1.46
N CYS A 69 6.15 -10.05 0.73
CA CYS A 69 6.80 -11.08 -0.09
C CYS A 69 7.39 -10.54 -1.39
N VAL A 70 6.74 -9.57 -2.03
CA VAL A 70 7.14 -9.12 -3.37
C VAL A 70 7.89 -7.79 -3.37
N PHE A 71 7.73 -6.98 -2.34
CA PHE A 71 8.35 -5.66 -2.27
C PHE A 71 9.26 -5.51 -1.05
N ASN A 72 8.95 -6.20 0.04
CA ASN A 72 9.69 -6.14 1.31
C ASN A 72 9.85 -4.69 1.82
N PRO A 73 8.75 -3.98 2.11
CA PRO A 73 8.83 -2.62 2.58
C PRO A 73 9.30 -2.55 4.03
N GLU A 74 10.01 -1.47 4.38
CA GLU A 74 10.34 -1.14 5.76
C GLU A 74 9.12 -0.61 6.51
N TYR A 75 8.26 0.12 5.78
CA TYR A 75 7.05 0.74 6.30
C TYR A 75 5.87 0.48 5.35
N VAL A 76 4.72 0.24 5.94
CA VAL A 76 3.44 0.30 5.23
C VAL A 76 2.62 1.39 5.91
N VAL A 77 2.28 2.42 5.16
CA VAL A 77 1.45 3.52 5.63
C VAL A 77 0.05 3.32 5.07
N ILE A 78 -0.96 3.40 5.92
CA ILE A 78 -2.33 3.07 5.55
C ILE A 78 -3.24 4.26 5.82
N TYR A 79 -4.03 4.60 4.82
CA TYR A 79 -5.22 5.44 4.97
C TYR A 79 -6.44 4.63 4.55
N SER A 80 -7.40 4.48 5.46
CA SER A 80 -8.61 3.71 5.20
C SER A 80 -9.86 4.54 5.50
N GLU A 81 -10.77 4.59 4.53
CA GLU A 81 -12.09 5.18 4.72
C GLU A 81 -13.07 4.16 5.30
N VAL A 82 -12.69 2.89 5.35
CA VAL A 82 -13.56 1.78 5.74
C VAL A 82 -13.30 1.35 7.19
N LEU A 83 -12.04 1.31 7.59
CA LEU A 83 -11.63 0.95 8.95
C LEU A 83 -11.48 2.22 9.77
N LYS A 84 -12.39 2.41 10.73
CA LYS A 84 -12.44 3.62 11.55
C LYS A 84 -11.33 3.68 12.59
N ASP A 85 -10.94 2.53 13.09
CA ASP A 85 -9.91 2.41 14.12
C ASP A 85 -8.72 1.66 13.59
N LYS A 86 -7.55 1.94 14.16
CA LYS A 86 -6.34 1.20 13.86
C LYS A 86 -6.55 -0.27 14.16
N GLN A 87 -6.13 -1.11 13.25
CA GLN A 87 -6.26 -2.56 13.38
C GLN A 87 -4.88 -3.18 13.56
N ASP A 88 -4.83 -4.25 14.34
CA ASP A 88 -3.66 -5.10 14.41
C ASP A 88 -3.80 -6.20 13.36
N PHE A 89 -2.75 -6.41 12.59
CA PHE A 89 -2.74 -7.44 11.55
C PHE A 89 -1.99 -8.67 12.04
N ASN A 90 -2.52 -9.83 11.67
CA ASN A 90 -1.84 -11.08 11.90
C ASN A 90 -0.88 -11.36 10.74
N LEU A 91 0.40 -11.02 10.95
CA LEU A 91 1.45 -11.25 9.96
C LEU A 91 2.37 -12.40 10.38
N THR A 92 1.86 -13.36 11.14
CA THR A 92 2.68 -14.46 11.69
C THR A 92 3.25 -15.38 10.62
N SER A 93 2.68 -15.38 9.41
CA SER A 93 3.27 -16.09 8.27
C SER A 93 4.58 -15.46 7.78
N ILE A 94 4.83 -14.20 8.14
CA ILE A 94 6.03 -13.47 7.76
C ILE A 94 7.00 -13.48 8.94
N PRO A 95 8.26 -13.90 8.76
CA PRO A 95 9.24 -13.83 9.85
C PRO A 95 9.36 -12.40 10.39
N ILE A 96 9.49 -12.28 11.70
CA ILE A 96 9.40 -10.99 12.38
C ILE A 96 10.41 -9.95 11.84
N MET A 97 11.60 -10.40 11.45
CA MET A 97 12.62 -9.52 10.89
C MET A 97 12.25 -8.92 9.54
N HIS A 98 11.25 -9.50 8.87
CA HIS A 98 10.78 -9.05 7.56
C HIS A 98 9.41 -8.38 7.61
N GLN A 99 8.83 -8.25 8.81
CA GLN A 99 7.57 -7.55 8.97
C GLN A 99 7.81 -6.04 8.93
N PRO A 100 7.01 -5.29 8.19
CA PRO A 100 7.13 -3.84 8.13
C PRO A 100 6.60 -3.20 9.41
N LYS A 101 7.04 -1.99 9.68
CA LYS A 101 6.33 -1.11 10.60
C LYS A 101 5.08 -0.59 9.91
N ILE A 102 3.96 -0.60 10.63
CA ILE A 102 2.67 -0.17 10.07
C ILE A 102 2.29 1.13 10.76
N ASP A 103 1.99 2.13 9.95
CA ASP A 103 1.56 3.43 10.41
C ASP A 103 0.24 3.79 9.75
N TRP A 104 -0.64 4.45 10.50
CA TRP A 104 -1.96 4.85 10.03
C TRP A 104 -2.00 6.36 9.89
N ILE A 105 -2.47 6.82 8.75
CA ILE A 105 -2.74 8.23 8.50
C ILE A 105 -4.23 8.46 8.62
N GLU A 106 -4.62 9.42 9.46
CA GLU A 106 -6.01 9.80 9.64
C GLU A 106 -6.43 10.95 8.72
N ASP A 107 -5.45 11.64 8.18
CA ASP A 107 -5.67 12.84 7.37
C ASP A 107 -5.26 12.58 5.92
N ILE A 108 -6.25 12.58 5.03
CA ILE A 108 -6.01 12.35 3.60
C ILE A 108 -5.15 13.46 3.00
N ASP A 109 -5.20 14.68 3.54
CA ASP A 109 -4.39 15.77 3.03
C ASP A 109 -2.90 15.50 3.20
N LYS A 110 -2.52 14.81 4.28
CA LYS A 110 -1.14 14.37 4.45
C LYS A 110 -0.72 13.37 3.39
N LEU A 111 -1.60 12.44 3.05
CA LEU A 111 -1.34 11.45 2.01
C LEU A 111 -1.16 12.12 0.65
N ILE A 112 -2.02 13.08 0.33
CA ILE A 112 -1.95 13.86 -0.90
C ILE A 112 -0.64 14.65 -0.96
N LEU A 113 -0.26 15.30 0.13
CA LEU A 113 0.99 16.06 0.21
C LEU A 113 2.21 15.18 0.01
N ILE A 114 2.23 13.99 0.60
CA ILE A 114 3.32 13.02 0.41
C ILE A 114 3.41 12.61 -1.06
N GLY A 115 2.28 12.30 -1.68
CA GLY A 115 2.23 11.92 -3.09
C GLY A 115 2.69 13.04 -4.01
N LEU A 116 2.23 14.26 -3.78
CA LEU A 116 2.63 15.43 -4.55
C LEU A 116 4.12 15.72 -4.38
N TYR A 117 4.63 15.64 -3.17
CA TYR A 117 6.06 15.83 -2.90
C TYR A 117 6.89 14.84 -3.68
N GLN A 118 6.49 13.57 -3.69
CA GLN A 118 7.21 12.53 -4.39
C GLN A 118 7.18 12.72 -5.90
N LEU A 119 6.02 13.11 -6.44
CA LEU A 119 5.89 13.43 -7.87
C LEU A 119 6.80 14.60 -8.26
N ALA A 120 6.89 15.62 -7.40
CA ALA A 120 7.77 16.77 -7.64
C ALA A 120 9.24 16.35 -7.67
N LEU A 121 9.66 15.48 -6.72
CA LEU A 121 11.02 14.95 -6.70
C LEU A 121 11.34 14.17 -7.97
N ASP A 122 10.42 13.32 -8.40
CA ASP A 122 10.60 12.52 -9.61
C ASP A 122 10.71 13.39 -10.85
N HIS A 123 9.88 14.43 -10.93
CA HIS A 123 9.92 15.38 -12.03
C HIS A 123 11.26 16.12 -12.10
N LEU A 124 11.78 16.56 -10.96
CA LEU A 124 13.08 17.23 -10.88
C LEU A 124 14.20 16.29 -11.33
N LYS A 125 14.18 15.02 -10.97
CA LYS A 125 15.15 14.04 -11.42
C LYS A 125 15.14 13.85 -12.93
N GLU A 126 13.95 13.79 -13.52
CA GLU A 126 13.77 13.67 -14.97
C GLU A 126 14.24 14.95 -15.69
N GLY A 127 14.03 16.10 -15.08
CA GLY A 127 14.46 17.39 -15.63
C GLY A 127 15.96 17.62 -15.62
N ASP A 128 16.69 16.90 -14.77
CA ASP A 128 18.16 17.02 -14.66
C ASP A 128 18.90 16.20 -15.72
N ILE A 129 18.17 15.50 -16.55
CA ILE A 129 18.74 14.76 -17.67
C ILE A 129 18.76 15.62 -18.91
#